data_786305ac54076b0cab225429643364ea
#
_entry.id   786305ac54076b0cab225429643364ea
#
_cell.length_a   1.000
_cell.length_b   1.000
_cell.length_c   1.000
_cell.angle_alpha   90.00
_cell.angle_beta   90.00
_cell.angle_gamma   90.00
#
_symmetry.space_group_name_H-M   'P 1'
#
loop_
_entity.id
_entity.type
_entity.pdbx_description
1 polymer ?
#
loop_
_entity_poly.entity_id
_entity_poly.type
_entity_poly.pdbx_seq_one_letter_code
_entity_poly.pdbx_strand_id
1 'polypeptide(L)'
;MTIDNEGIVIKPLGSTKLFQPIKLGFNTLSQRIAFAPSTRYRATKDNIPTDLQLEYYSQRSEYPGTLIITEATYTSRQGGLVPYVPGIYNDAQTKSWKKINDAIHANGSFSSVQLWYLGR
;
A
#
# COMPACT_ATOMS: atom_id res chain seq x y z
N MET A 1 -24.00 -22.62 -9.93
CA MET A 1 -24.30 -21.35 -10.61
C MET A 1 -25.08 -20.53 -9.62
N THR A 2 -24.52 -19.41 -9.16
CA THR A 2 -25.21 -18.56 -8.18
C THR A 2 -25.97 -17.47 -8.92
N ILE A 3 -27.25 -17.29 -8.60
CA ILE A 3 -28.11 -16.26 -9.20
C ILE A 3 -28.43 -15.27 -8.07
N ASP A 4 -28.32 -13.97 -8.32
CA ASP A 4 -28.72 -12.94 -7.37
C ASP A 4 -30.25 -12.78 -7.32
N ASN A 5 -30.73 -11.88 -6.44
CA ASN A 5 -32.17 -11.63 -6.27
C ASN A 5 -32.86 -10.98 -7.48
N GLU A 6 -32.07 -10.53 -8.48
CA GLU A 6 -32.52 -9.91 -9.74
C GLU A 6 -32.45 -10.89 -10.93
N GLY A 7 -32.06 -12.15 -10.68
CA GLY A 7 -31.91 -13.17 -11.72
C GLY A 7 -30.62 -13.08 -12.52
N ILE A 8 -29.65 -12.28 -12.09
CA ILE A 8 -28.35 -12.14 -12.76
C ILE A 8 -27.44 -13.32 -12.39
N VAL A 9 -26.88 -13.96 -13.41
CA VAL A 9 -25.92 -15.05 -13.21
C VAL A 9 -24.60 -14.52 -12.67
N ILE A 10 -24.33 -14.77 -11.40
CA ILE A 10 -23.04 -14.42 -10.78
C ILE A 10 -22.00 -15.47 -11.19
N LYS A 11 -21.04 -15.07 -12.01
CA LYS A 11 -19.87 -15.91 -12.31
C LYS A 11 -18.87 -15.86 -11.17
N PRO A 12 -18.43 -17.01 -10.63
CA PRO A 12 -17.38 -17.01 -9.62
C PRO A 12 -16.11 -16.30 -10.13
N LEU A 13 -15.66 -15.27 -9.43
CA LEU A 13 -14.47 -14.51 -9.81
C LEU A 13 -13.17 -15.31 -9.65
N GLY A 14 -13.18 -16.37 -8.83
CA GLY A 14 -11.99 -17.20 -8.56
C GLY A 14 -11.33 -17.84 -9.80
N SER A 15 -12.11 -18.05 -10.89
CA SER A 15 -11.58 -18.54 -12.16
C SER A 15 -11.01 -17.45 -13.06
N THR A 16 -11.14 -16.18 -12.68
CA THR A 16 -10.64 -15.05 -13.47
C THR A 16 -9.14 -14.85 -13.27
N LYS A 17 -8.51 -14.14 -14.20
CA LYS A 17 -7.09 -13.77 -14.10
C LYS A 17 -6.78 -12.90 -12.88
N LEU A 18 -7.78 -12.29 -12.25
CA LEU A 18 -7.64 -11.44 -11.06
C LEU A 18 -6.96 -12.18 -9.90
N PHE A 19 -7.30 -13.45 -9.72
CA PHE A 19 -6.78 -14.28 -8.63
C PHE A 19 -5.66 -15.23 -9.06
N GLN A 20 -5.11 -15.01 -10.26
CA GLN A 20 -3.96 -15.79 -10.74
C GLN A 20 -2.66 -15.03 -10.46
N PRO A 21 -1.58 -15.73 -10.12
CA PRO A 21 -0.27 -15.12 -9.90
C PRO A 21 0.20 -14.28 -11.08
N ILE A 22 1.00 -13.27 -10.79
CA ILE A 22 1.66 -12.44 -11.79
C ILE A 22 3.09 -12.11 -11.36
N LYS A 23 4.03 -12.19 -12.29
CA LYS A 23 5.40 -11.74 -12.06
C LYS A 23 5.47 -10.23 -12.23
N LEU A 24 6.00 -9.55 -11.20
CA LEU A 24 6.27 -8.11 -11.19
C LEU A 24 7.74 -7.88 -10.81
N GLY A 25 8.58 -7.57 -11.80
CA GLY A 25 10.03 -7.49 -11.59
C GLY A 25 10.59 -8.83 -11.11
N PHE A 26 11.24 -8.83 -9.94
CA PHE A 26 11.80 -10.04 -9.32
C PHE A 26 10.80 -10.80 -8.45
N ASN A 27 9.65 -10.20 -8.13
CA ASN A 27 8.64 -10.75 -7.23
C ASN A 27 7.53 -11.46 -8.01
N THR A 28 6.92 -12.46 -7.38
CA THR A 28 5.71 -13.10 -7.87
C THR A 28 4.57 -12.78 -6.91
N LEU A 29 3.60 -11.98 -7.37
CA LEU A 29 2.38 -11.68 -6.62
C LEU A 29 1.44 -12.89 -6.71
N SER A 30 0.70 -13.16 -5.64
CA SER A 30 -0.28 -14.27 -5.62
C SER A 30 -1.56 -13.95 -6.38
N GLN A 31 -1.82 -12.68 -6.62
CA GLN A 31 -3.02 -12.16 -7.27
C GLN A 31 -2.72 -10.85 -7.99
N ARG A 32 -3.66 -10.39 -8.80
CA ARG A 32 -3.53 -9.15 -9.58
C ARG A 32 -4.31 -7.97 -9.00
N ILE A 33 -4.73 -8.09 -7.74
CA ILE A 33 -5.34 -7.01 -6.97
C ILE A 33 -4.24 -6.38 -6.13
N ALA A 34 -4.02 -5.08 -6.30
CA ALA A 34 -3.10 -4.31 -5.48
C ALA A 34 -3.87 -3.41 -4.51
N PHE A 35 -3.32 -3.20 -3.33
CA PHE A 35 -3.83 -2.18 -2.43
C PHE A 35 -3.42 -0.80 -2.96
N ALA A 36 -4.40 0.00 -3.36
CA ALA A 36 -4.17 1.30 -3.98
C ALA A 36 -3.70 2.35 -2.95
N PRO A 37 -2.88 3.33 -3.37
CA PRO A 37 -2.44 4.41 -2.49
C PRO A 37 -3.61 5.27 -2.03
N SER A 38 -3.63 5.58 -0.74
CA SER A 38 -4.64 6.47 -0.15
C SER A 38 -4.03 7.25 1.00
N THR A 39 -3.92 8.57 0.85
CA THR A 39 -3.41 9.47 1.89
C THR A 39 -4.33 9.46 3.10
N ARG A 40 -3.77 9.17 4.29
CA ARG A 40 -4.53 9.00 5.53
C ARG A 40 -4.29 10.12 6.55
N TYR A 41 -3.37 11.03 6.30
CA TYR A 41 -3.01 12.14 7.20
C TYR A 41 -2.66 11.69 8.62
N ARG A 42 -1.89 10.61 8.76
CA ARG A 42 -1.54 9.99 10.05
C ARG A 42 -0.05 10.04 10.39
N ALA A 43 0.76 10.71 9.56
CA ALA A 43 2.12 11.03 9.91
C ALA A 43 2.17 12.14 10.98
N THR A 44 3.34 12.37 11.56
CA THR A 44 3.58 13.53 12.43
C THR A 44 3.62 14.84 11.63
N LYS A 45 3.69 16.00 12.33
CA LYS A 45 3.93 17.30 11.68
C LYS A 45 5.26 17.36 10.93
N ASP A 46 6.24 16.55 11.34
CA ASP A 46 7.55 16.43 10.69
C ASP A 46 7.56 15.35 9.59
N ASN A 47 6.38 14.94 9.11
CA ASN A 47 6.19 13.95 8.06
C ASN A 47 6.78 12.56 8.37
N ILE A 48 6.91 12.20 9.67
CA ILE A 48 7.39 10.89 10.09
C ILE A 48 6.19 9.94 10.17
N PRO A 49 6.21 8.79 9.49
CA PRO A 49 5.18 7.76 9.64
C PRO A 49 5.04 7.31 11.09
N THR A 50 3.82 7.03 11.54
CA THR A 50 3.50 6.65 12.91
C THR A 50 3.10 5.17 13.02
N ASP A 51 2.91 4.70 14.26
CA ASP A 51 2.42 3.34 14.52
C ASP A 51 0.99 3.12 14.00
N LEU A 52 0.19 4.19 13.80
CA LEU A 52 -1.12 4.08 13.13
C LEU A 52 -0.97 3.64 11.66
N GLN A 53 0.07 4.11 10.97
CA GLN A 53 0.38 3.67 9.61
C GLN A 53 0.96 2.27 9.60
N LEU A 54 1.79 1.92 10.60
CA LEU A 54 2.30 0.56 10.77
C LEU A 54 1.14 -0.44 10.91
N GLU A 55 0.20 -0.19 11.80
CA GLU A 55 -0.98 -1.04 11.98
C GLU A 55 -1.82 -1.10 10.70
N TYR A 56 -2.08 0.06 10.08
CA TYR A 56 -2.88 0.16 8.86
C TYR A 56 -2.32 -0.70 7.72
N TYR A 57 -1.02 -0.64 7.46
CA TYR A 57 -0.39 -1.40 6.39
C TYR A 57 -0.20 -2.88 6.75
N SER A 58 0.07 -3.19 8.01
CA SER A 58 0.15 -4.57 8.50
C SER A 58 -1.17 -5.32 8.26
N GLN A 59 -2.30 -4.75 8.68
CA GLN A 59 -3.63 -5.35 8.47
C GLN A 59 -3.94 -5.60 6.98
N ARG A 60 -3.55 -4.69 6.10
CA ARG A 60 -3.87 -4.78 4.66
C ARG A 60 -2.93 -5.70 3.89
N SER A 61 -1.83 -6.08 4.50
CA SER A 61 -0.85 -7.01 3.93
C SER A 61 -1.01 -8.46 4.41
N GLU A 62 -2.01 -8.76 5.23
CA GLU A 62 -2.23 -10.10 5.83
C GLU A 62 -2.46 -11.21 4.80
N TYR A 63 -2.93 -10.87 3.60
CA TYR A 63 -3.04 -11.83 2.51
C TYR A 63 -1.71 -11.94 1.77
N PRO A 64 -0.95 -13.05 1.91
CA PRO A 64 0.39 -13.17 1.36
C PRO A 64 0.44 -13.00 -0.16
N GLY A 65 1.51 -12.36 -0.65
CA GLY A 65 1.69 -12.10 -2.07
C GLY A 65 0.90 -10.90 -2.60
N THR A 66 0.31 -10.07 -1.72
CA THR A 66 -0.37 -8.83 -2.10
C THR A 66 0.64 -7.70 -2.33
N LEU A 67 0.41 -6.88 -3.35
CA LEU A 67 1.13 -5.62 -3.54
C LEU A 67 0.44 -4.50 -2.77
N ILE A 68 1.18 -3.87 -1.87
CA ILE A 68 0.75 -2.69 -1.12
C ILE A 68 1.43 -1.46 -1.73
N ILE A 69 0.65 -0.57 -2.35
CA ILE A 69 1.16 0.74 -2.79
C ILE A 69 0.87 1.73 -1.66
N THR A 70 1.92 2.31 -1.09
CA THR A 70 1.75 3.21 0.07
C THR A 70 1.10 4.51 -0.34
N GLU A 71 0.58 5.24 0.65
CA GLU A 71 0.09 6.60 0.47
C GLU A 71 1.16 7.52 -0.12
N ALA A 72 0.71 8.65 -0.69
CA ALA A 72 1.59 9.70 -1.21
C ALA A 72 2.64 10.09 -0.17
N THR A 73 3.91 10.04 -0.56
CA THR A 73 5.06 10.20 0.32
C THR A 73 6.01 11.25 -0.26
N TYR A 74 6.27 12.31 0.50
CA TYR A 74 7.08 13.41 0.03
C TYR A 74 8.54 13.04 -0.15
N THR A 75 9.11 13.45 -1.28
CA THR A 75 10.53 13.27 -1.61
C THR A 75 11.43 14.36 -1.04
N SER A 76 10.86 15.48 -0.62
CA SER A 76 11.56 16.58 0.04
C SER A 76 10.59 17.43 0.85
N ARG A 77 11.12 18.23 1.78
CA ARG A 77 10.32 19.19 2.55
C ARG A 77 9.65 20.24 1.65
N GLN A 78 10.34 20.69 0.61
CA GLN A 78 9.83 21.71 -0.33
C GLN A 78 8.71 21.18 -1.21
N GLY A 79 8.70 19.87 -1.47
CA GLY A 79 7.66 19.21 -2.27
C GLY A 79 6.36 18.93 -1.52
N GLY A 80 6.27 19.25 -0.24
CA GLY A 80 5.15 18.92 0.61
C GLY A 80 4.58 20.13 1.35
N LEU A 81 3.34 20.50 1.04
CA LEU A 81 2.63 21.60 1.70
C LEU A 81 1.51 21.12 2.63
N VAL A 82 1.10 19.87 2.53
CA VAL A 82 0.00 19.33 3.32
C VAL A 82 0.54 18.67 4.58
N PRO A 83 0.09 19.07 5.79
CA PRO A 83 0.56 18.47 7.05
C PRO A 83 0.10 17.01 7.18
N TYR A 84 0.82 16.26 8.00
CA TYR A 84 0.51 14.86 8.34
C TYR A 84 0.58 13.86 7.18
N VAL A 85 1.10 14.25 6.03
CA VAL A 85 1.49 13.37 4.94
C VAL A 85 2.90 12.86 5.22
N PRO A 86 3.21 11.58 5.04
CA PRO A 86 4.55 11.07 5.32
C PRO A 86 5.60 11.56 4.32
N GLY A 87 6.84 11.58 4.73
CA GLY A 87 8.00 11.84 3.89
C GLY A 87 8.98 10.66 3.88
N ILE A 88 9.96 10.71 2.98
CA ILE A 88 11.04 9.72 2.87
C ILE A 88 12.41 10.39 2.57
N TYR A 89 12.58 11.62 3.01
CA TYR A 89 13.75 12.45 2.70
C TYR A 89 14.74 12.65 3.86
N ASN A 90 14.51 11.98 5.00
CA ASN A 90 15.45 11.98 6.13
C ASN A 90 15.46 10.64 6.86
N ASP A 91 16.45 10.44 7.72
CA ASP A 91 16.69 9.18 8.42
C ASP A 91 15.55 8.76 9.34
N ALA A 92 14.92 9.71 10.05
CA ALA A 92 13.81 9.40 10.96
C ALA A 92 12.60 8.83 10.19
N GLN A 93 12.29 9.43 9.05
CA GLN A 93 11.22 8.98 8.16
C GLN A 93 11.56 7.60 7.55
N THR A 94 12.78 7.44 7.04
CA THR A 94 13.25 6.19 6.45
C THR A 94 13.23 5.05 7.49
N LYS A 95 13.67 5.31 8.73
CA LYS A 95 13.63 4.34 9.83
C LYS A 95 12.20 3.92 10.17
N SER A 96 11.26 4.85 10.12
CA SER A 96 9.84 4.55 10.38
C SER A 96 9.23 3.76 9.22
N TRP A 97 9.50 4.14 7.97
CA TRP A 97 9.10 3.37 6.80
C TRP A 97 9.68 1.96 6.78
N LYS A 98 10.93 1.80 7.26
CA LYS A 98 11.52 0.47 7.38
C LYS A 98 10.70 -0.46 8.27
N LYS A 99 10.22 0.01 9.44
CA LYS A 99 9.35 -0.79 10.31
C LYS A 99 8.07 -1.23 9.59
N ILE A 100 7.47 -0.32 8.83
CA ILE A 100 6.25 -0.61 8.06
C ILE A 100 6.53 -1.66 6.98
N ASN A 101 7.61 -1.50 6.24
CA ASN A 101 8.01 -2.47 5.22
C ASN A 101 8.34 -3.84 5.81
N ASP A 102 9.05 -3.87 6.93
CA ASP A 102 9.36 -5.12 7.62
C ASP A 102 8.07 -5.87 8.03
N ALA A 103 7.05 -5.16 8.49
CA ALA A 103 5.75 -5.76 8.84
C ALA A 103 5.00 -6.29 7.60
N ILE A 104 4.99 -5.54 6.49
CA ILE A 104 4.40 -5.98 5.21
C ILE A 104 5.11 -7.26 4.71
N HIS A 105 6.44 -7.27 4.74
CA HIS A 105 7.25 -8.41 4.30
C HIS A 105 7.08 -9.61 5.22
N ALA A 106 6.95 -9.41 6.55
CA ALA A 106 6.67 -10.49 7.51
C ALA A 106 5.35 -11.20 7.22
N ASN A 107 4.36 -10.49 6.64
CA ASN A 107 3.10 -11.06 6.16
C ASN A 107 3.24 -11.75 4.78
N GLY A 108 4.43 -11.80 4.19
CA GLY A 108 4.67 -12.40 2.87
C GLY A 108 4.17 -11.53 1.70
N SER A 109 3.88 -10.25 1.95
CA SER A 109 3.40 -9.30 0.95
C SER A 109 4.53 -8.36 0.49
N PHE A 110 4.26 -7.53 -0.51
CA PHE A 110 5.24 -6.64 -1.14
C PHE A 110 4.79 -5.19 -1.02
N SER A 111 5.74 -4.27 -0.92
CA SER A 111 5.47 -2.84 -0.85
C SER A 111 6.07 -2.08 -2.02
N SER A 112 5.40 -1.01 -2.42
CA SER A 112 5.90 0.00 -3.36
C SER A 112 5.51 1.38 -2.82
N VAL A 113 6.45 2.32 -2.81
CA VAL A 113 6.18 3.67 -2.35
C VAL A 113 5.65 4.56 -3.47
N GLN A 114 4.55 5.29 -3.22
CA GLN A 114 4.10 6.35 -4.11
C GLN A 114 4.85 7.64 -3.76
N LEU A 115 5.89 7.96 -4.52
CA LEU A 115 6.63 9.21 -4.38
C LEU A 115 5.80 10.39 -4.86
N TRP A 116 5.79 11.47 -4.08
CA TRP A 116 4.98 12.66 -4.39
C TRP A 116 5.78 13.95 -4.24
N TYR A 117 5.57 14.83 -5.20
CA TYR A 117 6.09 16.19 -5.22
C TYR A 117 5.01 17.10 -5.79
N LEU A 118 4.55 18.09 -5.02
CA LEU A 118 3.38 18.90 -5.39
C LEU A 118 3.61 19.81 -6.59
N GLY A 119 4.86 20.23 -6.84
CA GLY A 119 5.14 21.19 -7.89
C GLY A 119 4.58 22.59 -7.54
N ARG A 120 4.05 23.26 -8.53
CA ARG A 120 3.43 24.59 -8.40
C ARG A 120 1.95 24.46 -8.07
#